data_910c22fb7b0c37debb7ffed138df6972
#
_entry.id   910c22fb7b0c37debb7ffed138df6972
#
_cell.length_a   1.000
_cell.length_b   1.000
_cell.length_c   1.000
_cell.angle_alpha   90.00
_cell.angle_beta   90.00
_cell.angle_gamma   90.00
#
_symmetry.space_group_name_H-M   'P 1'
#
loop_
_entity.id
_entity.type
_entity.pdbx_description
1 polymer ?
#
loop_
_entity_poly.entity_id
_entity_poly.type
_entity_poly.pdbx_seq_one_letter_code
_entity_poly.pdbx_strand_id
1 'polypeptide(L)'
;QMCIRDRGGCFETSRPTTHEDPVYYVDGILHYCVANIPGAVPYSSTLALTNATLPYVVQLADKGWRRACKENRELELGLNIVQGKVVYRPVAEAWGLPCEPLAL
;
A
#
# COMPACT_ATOMS: atom_id res chain seq x y z
N GLN A 1 6.88 8.26 -0.97
CA GLN A 1 8.19 8.43 -0.35
C GLN A 1 8.51 7.35 0.67
N MET A 2 7.60 7.02 1.58
CA MET A 2 7.84 5.97 2.58
C MET A 2 8.28 4.65 1.96
N CYS A 3 7.55 4.13 1.00
CA CYS A 3 7.90 2.85 0.36
C CYS A 3 9.25 2.87 -0.37
N ILE A 4 9.60 3.97 -1.02
CA ILE A 4 10.88 4.11 -1.74
C ILE A 4 12.02 4.21 -0.73
N ARG A 5 11.86 5.03 0.30
CA ARG A 5 12.85 5.18 1.36
C ARG A 5 13.05 3.88 2.14
N ASP A 6 11.98 3.21 2.52
CA ASP A 6 12.01 1.96 3.28
C ASP A 6 12.72 0.83 2.52
N ARG A 7 12.71 0.91 1.18
CA ARG A 7 13.42 -0.03 0.30
C ARG A 7 14.85 0.40 -0.04
N GLY A 8 15.34 1.49 0.56
CA GLY A 8 16.69 1.98 0.31
C GLY A 8 16.86 2.71 -1.03
N GLY A 9 15.77 3.15 -1.68
CA GLY A 9 15.81 3.70 -3.03
C GLY A 9 15.63 5.21 -3.14
N CYS A 10 15.44 5.94 -2.03
CA CYS A 10 15.12 7.37 -2.06
C CYS A 10 16.36 8.27 -2.11
N PHE A 11 17.41 7.89 -1.41
CA PHE A 11 18.67 8.62 -1.31
C PHE A 11 19.85 7.69 -1.55
N GLU A 12 20.96 8.20 -2.07
CA GLU A 12 22.18 7.43 -2.28
C GLU A 12 22.70 6.78 -1.00
N THR A 13 22.57 7.46 0.14
CA THR A 13 23.02 7.02 1.45
C THR A 13 21.95 6.26 2.26
N SER A 14 20.75 6.05 1.71
CA SER A 14 19.69 5.35 2.44
C SER A 14 19.87 3.83 2.39
N ARG A 15 19.66 3.18 3.53
CA ARG A 15 19.57 1.74 3.68
C ARG A 15 18.46 1.36 4.64
N PRO A 16 17.76 0.24 4.44
CA PRO A 16 16.73 -0.20 5.37
C PRO A 16 17.25 -0.40 6.77
N THR A 17 16.49 0.02 7.77
CA THR A 17 16.73 -0.21 9.20
C THR A 17 15.54 -0.89 9.85
N THR A 18 15.70 -1.36 11.09
CA THR A 18 14.66 -2.04 11.86
C THR A 18 14.26 -1.20 13.08
N HIS A 19 13.16 -1.56 13.75
CA HIS A 19 12.78 -0.90 15.00
C HIS A 19 13.77 -1.14 16.15
N GLU A 20 14.58 -2.19 16.08
CA GLU A 20 15.60 -2.52 17.09
C GLU A 20 16.86 -1.67 16.89
N ASP A 21 17.24 -1.38 15.64
CA ASP A 21 18.35 -0.50 15.27
C ASP A 21 17.89 0.51 14.23
N PRO A 22 17.14 1.55 14.66
CA PRO A 22 16.36 2.38 13.74
C PRO A 22 17.15 3.47 13.02
N VAL A 23 18.31 3.86 13.55
CA VAL A 23 19.05 5.03 13.06
C VAL A 23 20.51 4.74 12.77
N TYR A 24 21.08 5.52 11.86
CA TYR A 24 22.51 5.57 11.60
C TYR A 24 22.89 7.00 11.15
N TYR A 25 24.19 7.28 11.10
CA TYR A 25 24.70 8.57 10.69
C TYR A 25 25.56 8.44 9.43
N VAL A 26 25.37 9.36 8.48
CA VAL A 26 26.26 9.56 7.34
C VAL A 26 26.55 11.06 7.25
N ASP A 27 27.83 11.43 7.21
CA ASP A 27 28.31 12.81 7.18
C ASP A 27 27.70 13.70 8.28
N GLY A 28 27.47 13.13 9.47
CA GLY A 28 26.86 13.83 10.61
C GLY A 28 25.36 13.99 10.54
N ILE A 29 24.70 13.46 9.50
CA ILE A 29 23.24 13.52 9.32
C ILE A 29 22.60 12.21 9.78
N LEU A 30 21.61 12.33 10.68
CA LEU A 30 20.84 11.19 11.16
C LEU A 30 19.91 10.65 10.06
N HIS A 31 20.01 9.37 9.80
CA HIS A 31 19.13 8.62 8.91
C HIS A 31 18.23 7.71 9.73
N TYR A 32 16.93 7.78 9.49
CA TYR A 32 15.90 6.89 10.01
C TYR A 32 15.17 6.25 8.84
N CYS A 33 15.40 4.97 8.59
CA CYS A 33 14.91 4.25 7.40
C CYS A 33 14.17 2.95 7.76
N VAL A 34 13.43 2.97 8.86
CA VAL A 34 12.63 1.82 9.30
C VAL A 34 11.52 1.54 8.30
N ALA A 35 11.41 0.30 7.84
CA ALA A 35 10.47 -0.14 6.82
C ALA A 35 8.99 0.01 7.22
N ASN A 36 8.67 0.06 8.50
CA ASN A 36 7.32 0.25 9.01
C ASN A 36 7.31 1.40 10.04
N ILE A 37 7.51 2.63 9.59
CA ILE A 37 7.46 3.80 10.46
C ILE A 37 6.14 3.90 11.23
N PRO A 38 4.95 3.67 10.63
CA PRO A 38 3.69 3.68 11.36
C PRO A 38 3.64 2.71 12.54
N GLY A 39 4.42 1.63 12.49
CA GLY A 39 4.56 0.67 13.59
C GLY A 39 5.21 1.23 14.87
N ALA A 40 5.93 2.35 14.78
CA ALA A 40 6.48 3.06 15.94
C ALA A 40 5.40 3.84 16.73
N VAL A 41 4.28 4.18 16.09
CA VAL A 41 3.14 4.90 16.67
C VAL A 41 1.82 4.21 16.30
N PRO A 42 1.62 2.96 16.71
CA PRO A 42 0.56 2.10 16.16
C PRO A 42 -0.84 2.63 16.44
N TYR A 43 -1.08 3.22 17.58
CA TYR A 43 -2.39 3.78 17.94
C TYR A 43 -2.82 4.89 16.96
N SER A 44 -1.99 5.91 16.80
CA SER A 44 -2.28 7.04 15.90
C SER A 44 -2.37 6.59 14.44
N SER A 45 -1.49 5.69 14.03
CA SER A 45 -1.47 5.14 12.66
C SER A 45 -2.71 4.33 12.36
N THR A 46 -3.17 3.53 13.30
CA THR A 46 -4.39 2.73 13.14
C THR A 46 -5.62 3.63 13.02
N LEU A 47 -5.75 4.64 13.88
CA LEU A 47 -6.87 5.60 13.79
C LEU A 47 -6.86 6.35 12.46
N ALA A 48 -5.72 6.84 12.02
CA ALA A 48 -5.60 7.55 10.75
C ALA A 48 -5.97 6.66 9.56
N LEU A 49 -5.45 5.43 9.52
CA LEU A 49 -5.75 4.48 8.46
C LEU A 49 -7.23 4.05 8.48
N THR A 50 -7.77 3.76 9.65
CA THR A 50 -9.18 3.35 9.80
C THR A 50 -10.12 4.47 9.36
N ASN A 51 -9.86 5.71 9.77
CA ASN A 51 -10.67 6.85 9.35
C ASN A 51 -10.64 7.07 7.82
N ALA A 52 -9.49 6.84 7.19
CA ALA A 52 -9.36 6.96 5.74
C ALA A 52 -10.03 5.81 4.98
N THR A 53 -10.00 4.58 5.51
CA THR A 53 -10.49 3.39 4.80
C THR A 53 -11.95 3.02 5.09
N LEU A 54 -12.47 3.37 6.27
CA LEU A 54 -13.82 3.01 6.69
C LEU A 54 -14.91 3.43 5.69
N PRO A 55 -14.90 4.64 5.08
CA PRO A 55 -15.91 5.04 4.10
C PRO A 55 -16.00 4.09 2.90
N TYR A 56 -14.87 3.54 2.47
CA TYR A 56 -14.82 2.55 1.36
C TYR A 56 -15.35 1.20 1.80
N VAL A 57 -15.03 0.76 3.03
CA VAL A 57 -15.56 -0.48 3.59
C VAL A 57 -17.08 -0.43 3.69
N VAL A 58 -17.64 0.69 4.15
CA VAL A 58 -19.09 0.89 4.23
C VAL A 58 -19.72 0.84 2.85
N GLN A 59 -19.14 1.47 1.84
CA GLN A 59 -19.66 1.41 0.46
C GLN A 59 -19.68 -0.03 -0.07
N LEU A 60 -18.63 -0.80 0.19
CA LEU A 60 -18.56 -2.21 -0.21
C LEU A 60 -19.61 -3.06 0.50
N ALA A 61 -19.82 -2.83 1.80
CA ALA A 61 -20.80 -3.56 2.60
C ALA A 61 -22.24 -3.27 2.17
N ASP A 62 -22.56 -2.00 1.95
CA ASP A 62 -23.93 -1.57 1.61
C ASP A 62 -24.34 -1.92 0.18
N LYS A 63 -23.42 -1.76 -0.78
CA LYS A 63 -23.74 -1.86 -2.21
C LYS A 63 -23.31 -3.18 -2.83
N GLY A 64 -22.46 -3.94 -2.14
CA GLY A 64 -21.71 -5.05 -2.73
C GLY A 64 -20.59 -4.54 -3.67
N TRP A 65 -19.56 -5.35 -3.85
CA TRP A 65 -18.33 -4.93 -4.53
C TRP A 65 -18.55 -4.44 -5.98
N ARG A 66 -19.42 -5.12 -6.75
CA ARG A 66 -19.66 -4.74 -8.17
C ARG A 66 -20.23 -3.35 -8.32
N ARG A 67 -21.30 -3.06 -7.56
CA ARG A 67 -21.95 -1.75 -7.61
C ARG A 67 -21.07 -0.66 -7.03
N ALA A 68 -20.41 -0.94 -5.91
CA ALA A 68 -19.47 0.00 -5.29
C ALA A 68 -18.35 0.39 -6.26
N CYS A 69 -17.74 -0.57 -6.95
CA CYS A 69 -16.68 -0.31 -7.93
C CYS A 69 -17.19 0.42 -9.19
N LYS A 70 -18.42 0.16 -9.65
CA LYS A 70 -19.01 0.94 -10.75
C LYS A 70 -19.26 2.39 -10.41
N GLU A 71 -19.66 2.67 -9.18
CA GLU A 71 -20.00 4.01 -8.70
C GLU A 71 -18.77 4.78 -8.15
N ASN A 72 -17.70 4.08 -7.82
CA ASN A 72 -16.49 4.66 -7.23
C ASN A 72 -15.23 4.19 -7.96
N ARG A 73 -14.61 5.11 -8.70
CA ARG A 73 -13.41 4.84 -9.50
C ARG A 73 -12.21 4.40 -8.66
N GLU A 74 -12.09 4.87 -7.43
CA GLU A 74 -10.99 4.51 -6.52
C GLU A 74 -11.08 3.05 -6.11
N LEU A 75 -12.30 2.57 -5.82
CA LEU A 75 -12.55 1.15 -5.54
C LEU A 75 -12.32 0.28 -6.79
N GLU A 76 -12.71 0.74 -7.97
CA GLU A 76 -12.45 0.03 -9.23
C GLU A 76 -10.94 -0.14 -9.46
N LEU A 77 -10.16 0.92 -9.28
CA LEU A 77 -8.70 0.88 -9.43
C LEU A 77 -8.00 -0.02 -8.41
N GLY A 78 -8.65 -0.31 -7.29
CA GLY A 78 -8.17 -1.24 -6.27
C GLY A 78 -8.37 -2.72 -6.60
N LEU A 79 -9.09 -3.05 -7.68
CA LEU A 79 -9.35 -4.43 -8.05
C LEU A 79 -8.11 -5.08 -8.67
N ASN A 80 -7.61 -6.13 -8.04
CA ASN A 80 -6.46 -6.89 -8.52
C ASN A 80 -6.87 -8.25 -9.10
N ILE A 81 -7.79 -8.95 -8.41
CA ILE A 81 -8.28 -10.29 -8.80
C ILE A 81 -9.79 -10.28 -8.69
N VAL A 82 -10.47 -10.72 -9.75
CA VAL A 82 -11.93 -10.83 -9.81
C VAL A 82 -12.32 -12.21 -10.30
N GLN A 83 -13.05 -12.96 -9.47
CA GLN A 83 -13.49 -14.33 -9.79
C GLN A 83 -12.35 -15.27 -10.25
N GLY A 84 -11.20 -15.17 -9.58
CA GLY A 84 -10.02 -15.98 -9.89
C GLY A 84 -9.17 -15.49 -11.06
N LYS A 85 -9.54 -14.39 -11.71
CA LYS A 85 -8.82 -13.80 -12.85
C LYS A 85 -8.07 -12.55 -12.42
N VAL A 86 -6.82 -12.42 -12.81
CA VAL A 86 -6.01 -11.22 -12.55
C VAL A 86 -6.42 -10.13 -13.52
N VAL A 87 -6.85 -8.99 -13.01
CA VAL A 87 -7.33 -7.84 -13.79
C VAL A 87 -6.41 -6.61 -13.65
N TYR A 88 -5.37 -6.72 -12.85
CA TYR A 88 -4.39 -5.66 -12.64
C TYR A 88 -3.02 -6.08 -13.18
N ARG A 89 -2.56 -5.35 -14.21
CA ARG A 89 -1.37 -5.69 -14.98
C ARG A 89 -0.09 -5.86 -14.14
N PRO A 90 0.24 -4.97 -13.16
CA PRO A 90 1.46 -5.16 -12.36
C PRO A 90 1.48 -6.45 -11.55
N VAL A 91 0.34 -6.93 -11.09
CA VAL A 91 0.23 -8.23 -10.41
C VAL A 91 0.45 -9.37 -11.40
N ALA A 92 -0.16 -9.30 -12.58
CA ALA A 92 0.02 -10.29 -13.63
C ALA A 92 1.49 -10.43 -14.05
N GLU A 93 2.16 -9.32 -14.29
CA GLU A 93 3.58 -9.28 -14.68
C GLU A 93 4.49 -9.83 -13.58
N ALA A 94 4.25 -9.46 -12.31
CA ALA A 94 5.05 -9.91 -11.17
C ALA A 94 5.01 -11.43 -10.97
N TRP A 95 3.92 -12.08 -11.38
CA TRP A 95 3.70 -13.51 -11.19
C TRP A 95 3.68 -14.31 -12.49
N GLY A 96 3.93 -13.67 -13.64
CA GLY A 96 3.89 -14.34 -14.96
C GLY A 96 2.51 -14.89 -15.33
N LEU A 97 1.43 -14.22 -14.86
CA LEU A 97 0.05 -14.63 -15.10
C LEU A 97 -0.59 -13.82 -16.24
N PRO A 98 -1.61 -14.36 -16.92
CA PRO A 98 -2.38 -13.59 -17.88
C PRO A 98 -3.15 -12.47 -17.18
N CYS A 99 -3.18 -11.28 -17.79
CA CYS A 99 -4.00 -10.16 -17.34
C CYS A 99 -5.28 -10.11 -18.20
N GLU A 100 -6.43 -10.25 -17.56
CA GLU A 100 -7.72 -10.19 -18.24
C GLU A 100 -8.36 -8.80 -18.11
N PRO A 101 -9.17 -8.38 -19.09
CA PRO A 101 -9.90 -7.12 -18.98
C PRO A 101 -10.92 -7.18 -17.82
N LEU A 102 -11.00 -6.09 -17.07
CA LEU A 102 -12.00 -5.96 -16.01
C LEU A 102 -13.40 -5.80 -16.63
N ALA A 103 -14.31 -6.71 -16.31
CA ALA A 103 -15.74 -6.62 -16.61
C ALA A 103 -16.55 -6.42 -15.32
N LEU A 104 -17.10 -5.22 -15.12
CA LEU A 104 -17.97 -4.85 -13.99
C LEU A 104 -19.46 -4.93 -14.34
#